data_37577a43120a9879f0a78d6e92337ad5
#
_entry.id   37577a43120a9879f0a78d6e92337ad5
#
_cell.length_a   1.000
_cell.length_b   1.000
_cell.length_c   1.000
_cell.angle_alpha   90.00
_cell.angle_beta   90.00
_cell.angle_gamma   90.00
#
_symmetry.space_group_name_H-M   'P 1'
#
loop_
_entity.id
_entity.type
_entity.pdbx_description
1 polymer ?
#
loop_
_entity_poly.entity_id
_entity_poly.type
_entity_poly.pdbx_seq_one_letter_code
_entity_poly.pdbx_strand_id
1 'polypeptide(L)'
;MGEAYTTEFIKDNIENFKSFFTKLNKERFIVKELAPYIYELAPIKKTSVEKVIGLMALNHGNEVGGLFVLLEFLSLLDKGLVNLPGKITIGLGSVESAKLGKRFFEKDLNRCYGDVIGEGKDFQRAKVIMEAFKECHMSLDLHQTQTPSAQPFFPMTFNTKTFELIRAIDPQASIIPQKPYDQKGKGVPFSHYLVNRGCTAVTVELGTMGLDYKQIYYGVQLILKLLNYNLGKEPEEFRGSFFPKRGPVFPPGPDAWLRSDLGNFSEIKKGEVIGDYDGGKKWMAQESGFLAFPKAIRGLKRTQANENEPIYILLDRDPDYLKNRE
;
A
#
# COMPACT_ATOMS: atom_id res chain seq x y z
N MET A 1 16.47 3.61 -10.34
CA MET A 1 15.64 2.64 -11.09
C MET A 1 15.87 1.29 -10.44
N GLY A 2 14.81 0.65 -9.94
CA GLY A 2 14.92 -0.70 -9.36
C GLY A 2 15.38 -1.69 -10.43
N GLU A 3 16.10 -2.74 -10.02
CA GLU A 3 16.52 -3.79 -10.94
C GLU A 3 15.31 -4.45 -11.60
N ALA A 4 15.41 -4.68 -12.92
CA ALA A 4 14.40 -5.45 -13.65
C ALA A 4 14.46 -6.91 -13.20
N TYR A 5 13.39 -7.38 -12.59
CA TYR A 5 13.23 -8.77 -12.17
C TYR A 5 12.37 -9.54 -13.18
N THR A 6 12.64 -10.85 -13.30
CA THR A 6 11.84 -11.73 -14.14
C THR A 6 10.61 -12.25 -13.39
N THR A 7 9.59 -12.67 -14.13
CA THR A 7 8.42 -13.34 -13.53
C THR A 7 8.81 -14.63 -12.81
N GLU A 8 9.86 -15.32 -13.28
CA GLU A 8 10.37 -16.53 -12.62
C GLU A 8 10.96 -16.21 -11.25
N PHE A 9 11.78 -15.14 -11.14
CA PHE A 9 12.30 -14.67 -9.88
C PHE A 9 11.18 -14.35 -8.86
N ILE A 10 10.06 -13.77 -9.31
CA ILE A 10 8.92 -13.51 -8.43
C ILE A 10 8.21 -14.79 -8.00
N LYS A 11 8.03 -15.77 -8.93
CA LYS A 11 7.45 -17.08 -8.57
C LYS A 11 8.29 -17.77 -7.51
N ASP A 12 9.61 -17.82 -7.68
CA ASP A 12 10.52 -18.42 -6.71
C ASP A 12 10.40 -17.78 -5.33
N ASN A 13 10.29 -16.43 -5.27
CA ASN A 13 10.14 -15.73 -4.00
C ASN A 13 8.75 -15.89 -3.37
N ILE A 14 7.69 -16.08 -4.16
CA ILE A 14 6.38 -16.47 -3.65
C ILE A 14 6.42 -17.88 -3.04
N GLU A 15 7.11 -18.82 -3.67
CA GLU A 15 7.29 -20.16 -3.11
C GLU A 15 8.24 -20.16 -1.90
N ASN A 16 9.27 -19.29 -1.90
CA ASN A 16 10.10 -19.04 -0.72
C ASN A 16 9.26 -18.53 0.46
N PHE A 17 8.35 -17.58 0.23
CA PHE A 17 7.42 -17.10 1.25
C PHE A 17 6.60 -18.25 1.85
N LYS A 18 6.03 -19.13 1.00
CA LYS A 18 5.29 -20.31 1.45
C LYS A 18 6.18 -21.27 2.23
N SER A 19 7.35 -21.61 1.69
CA SER A 19 8.27 -22.59 2.29
C SER A 19 8.84 -22.11 3.63
N PHE A 20 8.90 -20.79 3.83
CA PHE A 20 9.37 -20.19 5.07
C PHE A 20 8.55 -20.68 6.27
N PHE A 21 7.24 -20.72 6.18
CA PHE A 21 6.35 -21.16 7.25
C PHE A 21 6.46 -22.63 7.59
N THR A 22 6.95 -23.46 6.68
CA THR A 22 7.23 -24.89 6.94
C THR A 22 8.56 -25.10 7.69
N LYS A 23 9.50 -24.15 7.53
CA LYS A 23 10.87 -24.20 8.07
C LYS A 23 11.03 -23.39 9.37
N LEU A 24 10.12 -22.44 9.62
CA LEU A 24 10.19 -21.56 10.78
C LEU A 24 10.34 -22.34 12.08
N ASN A 25 11.20 -21.86 12.97
CA ASN A 25 11.52 -22.51 14.23
C ASN A 25 10.26 -22.78 15.07
N LYS A 26 9.87 -24.07 15.12
CA LYS A 26 8.68 -24.56 15.82
C LYS A 26 8.79 -24.52 17.33
N GLU A 27 9.98 -24.26 17.89
CA GLU A 27 10.19 -24.06 19.33
C GLU A 27 9.86 -22.62 19.75
N ARG A 28 9.78 -21.70 18.77
CA ARG A 28 9.50 -20.28 19.02
C ARG A 28 8.11 -19.86 18.60
N PHE A 29 7.56 -20.49 17.55
CA PHE A 29 6.32 -20.07 16.94
C PHE A 29 5.35 -21.21 16.69
N ILE A 30 4.06 -20.92 16.92
CA ILE A 30 2.94 -21.70 16.40
C ILE A 30 2.58 -21.10 15.03
N VAL A 31 2.56 -21.94 14.00
CA VAL A 31 2.22 -21.55 12.63
C VAL A 31 0.93 -22.25 12.25
N LYS A 32 -0.02 -21.49 11.73
CA LYS A 32 -1.29 -22.01 11.16
C LYS A 32 -1.50 -21.44 9.78
N GLU A 33 -1.66 -22.27 8.77
CA GLU A 33 -2.13 -21.84 7.46
C GLU A 33 -3.64 -21.58 7.54
N LEU A 34 -4.05 -20.33 7.32
CA LEU A 34 -5.46 -19.93 7.30
C LEU A 34 -6.08 -20.14 5.92
N ALA A 35 -5.28 -19.91 4.87
CA ALA A 35 -5.62 -20.12 3.47
C ALA A 35 -4.33 -20.14 2.63
N PRO A 36 -4.36 -20.52 1.36
CA PRO A 36 -3.17 -20.48 0.50
C PRO A 36 -2.49 -19.09 0.55
N TYR A 37 -1.20 -19.08 0.93
CA TYR A 37 -0.35 -17.89 1.10
C TYR A 37 -0.85 -16.91 2.18
N ILE A 38 -1.62 -17.38 3.16
CA ILE A 38 -2.03 -16.61 4.33
C ILE A 38 -1.81 -17.43 5.59
N TYR A 39 -1.01 -16.92 6.51
CA TYR A 39 -0.58 -17.62 7.71
C TYR A 39 -0.81 -16.79 8.96
N GLU A 40 -1.18 -17.48 10.03
CA GLU A 40 -1.16 -16.95 11.38
C GLU A 40 0.11 -17.42 12.08
N LEU A 41 0.84 -16.49 12.66
CA LEU A 41 1.98 -16.76 13.55
C LEU A 41 1.64 -16.29 14.95
N ALA A 42 1.90 -17.17 15.94
CA ALA A 42 1.84 -16.81 17.35
C ALA A 42 3.12 -17.23 18.06
N PRO A 43 3.65 -16.44 19.00
CA PRO A 43 4.75 -16.90 19.84
C PRO A 43 4.27 -18.04 20.75
N ILE A 44 5.11 -19.09 20.92
CA ILE A 44 4.79 -20.17 21.88
C ILE A 44 4.76 -19.64 23.30
N LYS A 45 5.72 -18.78 23.64
CA LYS A 45 5.71 -18.13 24.94
C LYS A 45 4.54 -17.16 25.01
N LYS A 46 3.59 -17.46 25.90
CA LYS A 46 2.40 -16.62 26.11
C LYS A 46 2.79 -15.17 26.40
N THR A 47 2.18 -14.26 25.68
CA THR A 47 2.35 -12.81 25.86
C THR A 47 1.07 -12.20 26.45
N SER A 48 1.20 -11.01 27.02
CA SER A 48 0.05 -10.22 27.50
C SER A 48 -0.66 -9.47 26.39
N VAL A 49 -0.13 -9.49 25.16
CA VAL A 49 -0.68 -8.74 24.02
C VAL A 49 -1.71 -9.60 23.30
N GLU A 50 -2.97 -9.19 23.39
CA GLU A 50 -4.11 -9.89 22.75
C GLU A 50 -4.42 -9.39 21.34
N LYS A 51 -3.96 -8.16 21.00
CA LYS A 51 -4.22 -7.57 19.70
C LYS A 51 -3.49 -8.29 18.58
N VAL A 52 -4.22 -8.66 17.55
CA VAL A 52 -3.69 -9.32 16.34
C VAL A 52 -3.30 -8.26 15.32
N ILE A 53 -2.09 -8.39 14.76
CA ILE A 53 -1.60 -7.53 13.67
C ILE A 53 -1.78 -8.24 12.33
N GLY A 54 -2.32 -7.54 11.34
CA GLY A 54 -2.38 -7.98 9.94
C GLY A 54 -1.26 -7.35 9.10
N LEU A 55 -0.54 -8.16 8.34
CA LEU A 55 0.46 -7.71 7.36
C LEU A 55 0.07 -8.25 5.99
N MET A 56 -0.18 -7.37 5.04
CA MET A 56 -0.60 -7.73 3.68
C MET A 56 0.36 -7.16 2.65
N ALA A 57 0.65 -7.94 1.62
CA ALA A 57 1.34 -7.48 0.42
C ALA A 57 0.69 -8.06 -0.84
N LEU A 58 1.07 -7.57 -2.00
CA LEU A 58 0.58 -8.06 -3.30
C LEU A 58 -0.94 -7.93 -3.49
N ASN A 59 -1.61 -6.94 -2.92
CA ASN A 59 -2.98 -6.61 -3.34
C ASN A 59 -3.03 -6.25 -4.83
N HIS A 60 -1.92 -5.74 -5.37
CA HIS A 60 -1.63 -5.67 -6.81
C HIS A 60 -0.41 -6.54 -7.10
N GLY A 61 -0.55 -7.48 -8.05
CA GLY A 61 0.48 -8.49 -8.28
C GLY A 61 1.80 -7.97 -8.83
N ASN A 62 1.81 -6.80 -9.47
CA ASN A 62 3.02 -6.17 -9.98
C ASN A 62 3.73 -5.24 -8.97
N GLU A 63 3.20 -5.09 -7.74
CA GLU A 63 3.76 -4.28 -6.67
C GLU A 63 4.56 -5.18 -5.70
N VAL A 64 5.68 -5.69 -6.18
CA VAL A 64 6.43 -6.79 -5.53
C VAL A 64 7.22 -6.38 -4.29
N GLY A 65 7.50 -5.08 -4.09
CA GLY A 65 8.29 -4.61 -2.96
C GLY A 65 7.78 -5.09 -1.60
N GLY A 66 6.45 -5.11 -1.42
CA GLY A 66 5.82 -5.62 -0.20
C GLY A 66 6.11 -7.10 0.10
N LEU A 67 6.23 -7.95 -0.93
CA LEU A 67 6.65 -9.35 -0.76
C LEU A 67 8.05 -9.43 -0.14
N PHE A 68 9.00 -8.62 -0.64
CA PHE A 68 10.37 -8.61 -0.12
C PHE A 68 10.47 -8.01 1.27
N VAL A 69 9.62 -7.03 1.61
CA VAL A 69 9.46 -6.55 2.99
C VAL A 69 9.06 -7.69 3.93
N LEU A 70 8.05 -8.48 3.54
CA LEU A 70 7.59 -9.60 4.35
C LEU A 70 8.65 -10.72 4.47
N LEU A 71 9.35 -11.05 3.38
CA LEU A 71 10.44 -12.04 3.39
C LEU A 71 11.58 -11.61 4.32
N GLU A 72 12.01 -10.36 4.27
CA GLU A 72 13.06 -9.85 5.15
C GLU A 72 12.60 -9.85 6.61
N PHE A 73 11.38 -9.39 6.90
CA PHE A 73 10.81 -9.45 8.25
C PHE A 73 10.77 -10.89 8.80
N LEU A 74 10.33 -11.86 7.99
CA LEU A 74 10.32 -13.27 8.36
C LEU A 74 11.74 -13.79 8.61
N SER A 75 12.74 -13.39 7.80
CA SER A 75 14.14 -13.71 8.02
C SER A 75 14.66 -13.20 9.37
N LEU A 76 14.28 -11.97 9.76
CA LEU A 76 14.65 -11.42 11.07
C LEU A 76 14.01 -12.20 12.23
N LEU A 77 12.75 -12.63 12.05
CA LEU A 77 12.07 -13.50 13.03
C LEU A 77 12.77 -14.85 13.19
N ASP A 78 13.13 -15.52 12.09
CA ASP A 78 13.77 -16.83 12.11
C ASP A 78 15.15 -16.77 12.78
N LYS A 79 15.93 -15.75 12.45
CA LYS A 79 17.26 -15.50 13.06
C LYS A 79 17.19 -15.07 14.53
N GLY A 80 16.02 -14.85 15.09
CA GLY A 80 15.85 -14.41 16.48
C GLY A 80 16.20 -12.96 16.74
N LEU A 81 16.36 -12.17 15.69
CA LEU A 81 16.66 -10.73 15.79
C LEU A 81 15.43 -9.90 16.14
N VAL A 82 14.24 -10.46 15.94
CA VAL A 82 12.96 -9.87 16.29
C VAL A 82 12.11 -10.88 17.06
N ASN A 83 11.35 -10.40 18.04
CA ASN A 83 10.37 -11.20 18.76
C ASN A 83 8.96 -10.71 18.43
N LEU A 84 8.01 -11.64 18.34
CA LEU A 84 6.60 -11.30 18.24
C LEU A 84 6.03 -10.96 19.60
N PRO A 85 5.43 -9.77 19.77
CA PRO A 85 4.76 -9.40 21.01
C PRO A 85 3.40 -10.09 21.17
N GLY A 86 2.83 -10.59 20.09
CA GLY A 86 1.52 -11.23 20.03
C GLY A 86 1.33 -11.93 18.69
N LYS A 87 0.09 -12.26 18.41
CA LYS A 87 -0.32 -12.94 17.18
C LYS A 87 -0.25 -11.99 15.98
N ILE A 88 0.21 -12.51 14.85
CA ILE A 88 0.18 -11.81 13.56
C ILE A 88 -0.47 -12.68 12.48
N THR A 89 -1.21 -12.04 11.56
CA THR A 89 -1.68 -12.66 10.31
C THR A 89 -0.89 -12.05 9.16
N ILE A 90 -0.22 -12.88 8.37
CA ILE A 90 0.60 -12.46 7.23
C ILE A 90 0.04 -13.05 5.96
N GLY A 91 -0.17 -12.25 4.92
CA GLY A 91 -0.76 -12.73 3.67
C GLY A 91 -0.24 -12.05 2.42
N LEU A 92 -0.33 -12.79 1.31
CA LEU A 92 -0.15 -12.29 -0.05
C LEU A 92 -1.51 -12.22 -0.75
N GLY A 93 -1.83 -11.10 -1.39
CA GLY A 93 -3.11 -10.87 -2.05
C GLY A 93 -3.24 -11.60 -3.40
N SER A 94 -2.93 -10.92 -4.48
CA SER A 94 -3.13 -11.37 -5.87
C SER A 94 -1.94 -12.18 -6.38
N VAL A 95 -1.70 -13.35 -5.78
CA VAL A 95 -0.57 -14.24 -6.08
C VAL A 95 -0.53 -14.66 -7.54
N GLU A 96 -1.69 -15.04 -8.11
CA GLU A 96 -1.76 -15.50 -9.50
C GLU A 96 -1.39 -14.39 -10.49
N SER A 97 -1.81 -13.15 -10.22
CA SER A 97 -1.40 -12.02 -11.06
C SER A 97 0.08 -11.68 -10.89
N ALA A 98 0.63 -11.81 -9.67
CA ALA A 98 2.06 -11.59 -9.41
C ALA A 98 2.93 -12.59 -10.19
N LYS A 99 2.55 -13.86 -10.22
CA LYS A 99 3.21 -14.91 -11.03
C LYS A 99 3.21 -14.62 -12.53
N LEU A 100 2.28 -13.78 -13.00
CA LEU A 100 2.17 -13.34 -14.40
C LEU A 100 2.76 -11.94 -14.65
N GLY A 101 3.30 -11.28 -13.65
CA GLY A 101 3.78 -9.89 -13.72
C GLY A 101 2.66 -8.88 -14.01
N LYS A 102 1.42 -9.20 -13.67
CA LYS A 102 0.24 -8.36 -13.91
C LYS A 102 -0.23 -7.68 -12.62
N ARG A 103 -0.89 -6.54 -12.76
CA ARG A 103 -1.48 -5.80 -11.64
C ARG A 103 -2.61 -6.59 -10.98
N PHE A 104 -3.51 -7.16 -11.76
CA PHE A 104 -4.64 -7.98 -11.32
C PHE A 104 -4.89 -9.13 -12.31
N PHE A 105 -5.62 -10.14 -11.90
CA PHE A 105 -5.91 -11.31 -12.74
C PHE A 105 -7.11 -11.03 -13.67
N GLU A 106 -8.30 -10.82 -13.14
CA GLU A 106 -9.53 -10.49 -13.86
C GLU A 106 -10.03 -9.09 -13.46
N LYS A 107 -9.99 -8.78 -12.17
CA LYS A 107 -10.42 -7.54 -11.56
C LYS A 107 -9.36 -7.01 -10.58
N ASP A 108 -9.35 -5.72 -10.35
CA ASP A 108 -8.53 -5.13 -9.30
C ASP A 108 -8.97 -5.70 -7.94
N LEU A 109 -8.16 -6.61 -7.37
CA LEU A 109 -8.44 -7.24 -6.08
C LEU A 109 -8.71 -6.18 -5.00
N ASN A 110 -7.99 -5.05 -5.05
CA ASN A 110 -8.17 -3.93 -4.13
C ASN A 110 -9.47 -3.12 -4.39
N ARG A 111 -10.40 -3.69 -5.16
CA ARG A 111 -11.78 -3.23 -5.39
C ARG A 111 -12.79 -4.38 -5.25
N CYS A 112 -12.36 -5.52 -4.66
CA CYS A 112 -13.20 -6.70 -4.48
C CYS A 112 -13.54 -6.95 -3.00
N TYR A 113 -13.09 -6.12 -2.06
CA TYR A 113 -13.40 -6.26 -0.63
C TYR A 113 -14.71 -5.58 -0.26
N GLY A 114 -15.36 -6.08 0.82
CA GLY A 114 -16.64 -5.58 1.33
C GLY A 114 -17.85 -6.36 0.80
N ASP A 115 -19.04 -5.80 1.05
CA ASP A 115 -20.31 -6.42 0.66
C ASP A 115 -20.63 -6.16 -0.82
N VAL A 116 -19.71 -6.58 -1.70
CA VAL A 116 -19.83 -6.45 -3.13
C VAL A 116 -20.23 -7.78 -3.78
N ILE A 117 -21.24 -7.71 -4.64
CA ILE A 117 -21.62 -8.87 -5.46
C ILE A 117 -20.74 -8.88 -6.70
N GLY A 118 -19.97 -9.94 -6.86
CA GLY A 118 -19.11 -10.14 -8.01
C GLY A 118 -18.70 -11.59 -8.15
N GLU A 119 -18.34 -11.97 -9.36
CA GLU A 119 -17.87 -13.29 -9.73
C GLU A 119 -16.42 -13.23 -10.21
N GLY A 120 -15.77 -14.40 -10.27
CA GLY A 120 -14.40 -14.53 -10.71
C GLY A 120 -13.40 -14.75 -9.58
N LYS A 121 -12.15 -15.02 -9.97
CA LYS A 121 -11.09 -15.44 -9.05
C LYS A 121 -10.69 -14.38 -8.05
N ASP A 122 -10.65 -13.11 -8.45
CA ASP A 122 -10.28 -12.02 -7.55
C ASP A 122 -11.35 -11.80 -6.47
N PHE A 123 -12.65 -11.92 -6.78
CA PHE A 123 -13.70 -11.87 -5.76
C PHE A 123 -13.65 -13.06 -4.79
N GLN A 124 -13.36 -14.26 -5.31
CA GLN A 124 -13.16 -15.45 -4.46
C GLN A 124 -11.95 -15.25 -3.55
N ARG A 125 -10.85 -14.72 -4.10
CA ARG A 125 -9.64 -14.41 -3.32
C ARG A 125 -9.92 -13.36 -2.25
N ALA A 126 -10.65 -12.30 -2.56
CA ALA A 126 -11.06 -11.29 -1.59
C ALA A 126 -11.85 -11.88 -0.42
N LYS A 127 -12.80 -12.78 -0.67
CA LYS A 127 -13.57 -13.47 0.38
C LYS A 127 -12.66 -14.27 1.32
N VAL A 128 -11.69 -15.00 0.75
CA VAL A 128 -10.72 -15.77 1.54
C VAL A 128 -9.86 -14.85 2.42
N ILE A 129 -9.39 -13.74 1.87
CA ILE A 129 -8.58 -12.74 2.60
C ILE A 129 -9.42 -12.09 3.71
N MET A 130 -10.65 -11.67 3.40
CA MET A 130 -11.56 -11.08 4.38
C MET A 130 -11.79 -11.98 5.59
N GLU A 131 -11.98 -13.29 5.36
CA GLU A 131 -12.16 -14.27 6.44
C GLU A 131 -10.86 -14.44 7.25
N ALA A 132 -9.71 -14.54 6.59
CA ALA A 132 -8.42 -14.73 7.26
C ALA A 132 -7.99 -13.54 8.12
N PHE A 133 -8.36 -12.32 7.74
CA PHE A 133 -7.98 -11.09 8.44
C PHE A 133 -9.08 -10.55 9.37
N LYS A 134 -10.19 -11.26 9.56
CA LYS A 134 -11.34 -10.78 10.33
C LYS A 134 -11.03 -10.47 11.81
N GLU A 135 -10.04 -11.14 12.39
CA GLU A 135 -9.63 -10.98 13.78
C GLU A 135 -8.53 -9.90 13.96
N CYS A 136 -8.08 -9.25 12.89
CA CYS A 136 -7.04 -8.25 12.99
C CYS A 136 -7.55 -6.98 13.67
N HIS A 137 -6.78 -6.48 14.63
CA HIS A 137 -7.04 -5.24 15.37
C HIS A 137 -6.29 -4.06 14.76
N MET A 138 -5.11 -4.34 14.20
CA MET A 138 -4.29 -3.38 13.45
C MET A 138 -3.81 -4.03 12.16
N SER A 139 -3.64 -3.26 11.07
CA SER A 139 -3.14 -3.82 9.81
C SER A 139 -2.31 -2.82 9.02
N LEU A 140 -1.25 -3.33 8.38
CA LEU A 140 -0.41 -2.64 7.42
C LEU A 140 -0.51 -3.33 6.06
N ASP A 141 -0.96 -2.59 5.05
CA ASP A 141 -1.08 -3.03 3.65
C ASP A 141 0.02 -2.38 2.83
N LEU A 142 0.94 -3.21 2.29
CA LEU A 142 2.16 -2.79 1.63
C LEU A 142 1.96 -2.69 0.13
N HIS A 143 1.99 -1.47 -0.40
CA HIS A 143 1.84 -1.14 -1.82
C HIS A 143 3.07 -0.47 -2.42
N GLN A 144 3.08 -0.38 -3.74
CA GLN A 144 4.02 0.44 -4.50
C GLN A 144 3.28 1.22 -5.59
N THR A 145 3.78 2.40 -5.93
CA THR A 145 3.21 3.21 -7.00
C THR A 145 3.73 2.76 -8.37
N GLN A 146 2.87 2.85 -9.38
CA GLN A 146 3.25 2.53 -10.77
C GLN A 146 4.13 3.63 -11.41
N THR A 147 4.09 4.82 -10.86
CA THR A 147 4.83 5.99 -11.33
C THR A 147 5.82 6.44 -10.27
N PRO A 148 6.89 7.16 -10.65
CA PRO A 148 7.88 7.63 -9.70
C PRO A 148 7.26 8.32 -8.50
N SER A 149 7.85 8.12 -7.32
CA SER A 149 7.45 8.80 -6.09
C SER A 149 8.68 9.39 -5.41
N ALA A 150 8.61 10.66 -5.06
CA ALA A 150 9.70 11.34 -4.36
C ALA A 150 9.91 10.80 -2.94
N GLN A 151 8.88 10.22 -2.35
CA GLN A 151 8.86 9.72 -0.98
C GLN A 151 7.78 8.66 -0.77
N PRO A 152 7.90 7.79 0.26
CA PRO A 152 6.79 6.97 0.73
C PRO A 152 5.64 7.82 1.24
N PHE A 153 4.41 7.28 1.21
CA PHE A 153 3.25 8.00 1.72
C PHE A 153 2.08 7.09 2.11
N PHE A 154 1.15 7.64 2.86
CA PHE A 154 -0.02 6.93 3.38
C PHE A 154 -1.31 7.52 2.80
N PRO A 155 -1.93 6.90 1.77
CA PRO A 155 -3.30 7.20 1.39
C PRO A 155 -4.24 6.59 2.43
N MET A 156 -4.88 7.40 3.28
CA MET A 156 -5.67 6.87 4.38
C MET A 156 -7.05 7.49 4.50
N THR A 157 -8.05 6.70 4.89
CA THR A 157 -9.30 7.23 5.43
C THR A 157 -8.99 7.84 6.79
N PHE A 158 -9.15 9.18 6.89
CA PHE A 158 -8.80 9.89 8.11
C PHE A 158 -9.77 9.57 9.24
N ASN A 159 -9.24 9.03 10.32
CA ASN A 159 -9.82 9.00 11.65
C ASN A 159 -8.69 9.00 12.69
N THR A 160 -9.00 9.34 13.93
CA THR A 160 -8.00 9.46 14.99
C THR A 160 -7.16 8.19 15.17
N LYS A 161 -7.77 7.00 15.15
CA LYS A 161 -7.03 5.73 15.33
C LYS A 161 -6.06 5.45 14.20
N THR A 162 -6.45 5.66 12.93
CA THR A 162 -5.55 5.46 11.79
C THR A 162 -4.45 6.50 11.76
N PHE A 163 -4.73 7.74 12.16
CA PHE A 163 -3.71 8.78 12.30
C PHE A 163 -2.70 8.41 13.40
N GLU A 164 -3.15 8.02 14.59
CA GLU A 164 -2.28 7.58 15.69
C GLU A 164 -1.40 6.39 15.29
N LEU A 165 -1.95 5.44 14.52
CA LEU A 165 -1.17 4.34 14.00
C LEU A 165 -0.06 4.83 13.05
N ILE A 166 -0.36 5.71 12.10
CA ILE A 166 0.65 6.28 11.20
C ILE A 166 1.70 7.04 12.00
N ARG A 167 1.29 7.90 12.93
CA ARG A 167 2.21 8.64 13.81
C ARG A 167 3.15 7.72 14.58
N ALA A 168 2.64 6.56 15.03
CA ALA A 168 3.44 5.57 15.76
C ALA A 168 4.47 4.87 14.89
N ILE A 169 4.13 4.56 13.64
CA ILE A 169 5.02 3.82 12.74
C ILE A 169 5.91 4.73 11.90
N ASP A 170 5.46 5.94 11.59
CA ASP A 170 6.23 6.98 10.88
C ASP A 170 5.81 8.38 11.30
N PRO A 171 6.48 9.00 12.29
CA PRO A 171 6.15 10.36 12.73
C PRO A 171 6.49 11.44 11.71
N GLN A 172 7.17 11.11 10.61
CA GLN A 172 7.49 12.02 9.50
C GLN A 172 6.68 11.74 8.24
N ALA A 173 5.64 10.92 8.33
CA ALA A 173 4.83 10.46 7.23
C ALA A 173 4.27 11.58 6.36
N SER A 174 4.24 11.36 5.05
CA SER A 174 3.40 12.10 4.12
C SER A 174 2.04 11.44 4.03
N ILE A 175 0.99 12.16 4.36
CA ILE A 175 -0.37 11.63 4.44
C ILE A 175 -1.26 12.27 3.38
N ILE A 176 -1.92 11.43 2.57
CA ILE A 176 -2.99 11.86 1.66
C ILE A 176 -4.33 11.46 2.28
N PRO A 177 -5.04 12.39 2.96
CA PRO A 177 -6.33 12.10 3.54
C PRO A 177 -7.35 11.76 2.47
N GLN A 178 -8.11 10.71 2.69
CA GLN A 178 -9.19 10.28 1.81
C GLN A 178 -10.55 10.36 2.53
N LYS A 179 -11.60 10.67 1.79
CA LYS A 179 -12.96 10.54 2.29
C LYS A 179 -13.29 9.05 2.44
N PRO A 180 -14.16 8.67 3.39
CA PRO A 180 -14.70 7.33 3.46
C PRO A 180 -15.28 6.92 2.10
N TYR A 181 -15.03 5.68 1.68
CA TYR A 181 -15.65 5.14 0.46
C TYR A 181 -17.15 4.95 0.69
N ASP A 182 -17.96 5.42 -0.24
CA ASP A 182 -19.37 5.03 -0.29
C ASP A 182 -19.44 3.57 -0.74
N GLN A 183 -19.93 2.72 0.17
CA GLN A 183 -19.84 1.26 0.03
C GLN A 183 -21.05 0.63 -0.66
N LYS A 184 -22.10 1.38 -0.97
CA LYS A 184 -23.33 0.79 -1.53
C LYS A 184 -23.06 0.06 -2.85
N GLY A 185 -22.88 -1.26 -2.76
CA GLY A 185 -22.69 -2.16 -3.91
C GLY A 185 -21.36 -2.01 -4.64
N LYS A 186 -20.40 -1.26 -4.12
CA LYS A 186 -19.05 -1.09 -4.70
C LYS A 186 -17.99 -1.69 -3.78
N GLY A 187 -17.05 -2.42 -4.36
CA GLY A 187 -15.90 -2.91 -3.62
C GLY A 187 -14.99 -1.76 -3.19
N VAL A 188 -14.33 -1.96 -2.06
CA VAL A 188 -13.45 -0.99 -1.42
C VAL A 188 -12.02 -1.53 -1.31
N PRO A 189 -11.00 -0.68 -1.11
CA PRO A 189 -9.66 -1.13 -0.78
C PRO A 189 -9.62 -1.97 0.51
N PHE A 190 -8.64 -2.86 0.61
CA PHE A 190 -8.47 -3.76 1.75
C PHE A 190 -8.41 -3.03 3.09
N SER A 191 -7.59 -2.00 3.21
CA SER A 191 -7.49 -1.21 4.44
C SER A 191 -8.81 -0.53 4.82
N HIS A 192 -9.58 -0.03 3.83
CA HIS A 192 -10.90 0.55 4.08
C HIS A 192 -11.90 -0.50 4.56
N TYR A 193 -11.89 -1.69 3.96
CA TYR A 193 -12.71 -2.81 4.43
C TYR A 193 -12.44 -3.12 5.90
N LEU A 194 -11.17 -3.21 6.29
CA LEU A 194 -10.79 -3.48 7.68
C LEU A 194 -11.18 -2.34 8.64
N VAL A 195 -10.98 -1.07 8.24
CA VAL A 195 -11.41 0.10 9.04
C VAL A 195 -12.90 0.07 9.30
N ASN A 196 -13.70 -0.28 8.30
CA ASN A 196 -15.16 -0.36 8.45
C ASN A 196 -15.62 -1.49 9.39
N ARG A 197 -14.75 -2.46 9.66
CA ARG A 197 -14.97 -3.52 10.65
C ARG A 197 -14.35 -3.22 12.01
N GLY A 198 -13.86 -2.00 12.22
CA GLY A 198 -13.30 -1.58 13.51
C GLY A 198 -11.81 -1.86 13.68
N CYS A 199 -11.13 -2.42 12.67
CA CYS A 199 -9.67 -2.57 12.66
C CYS A 199 -9.00 -1.21 12.42
N THR A 200 -7.87 -0.96 13.05
CA THR A 200 -7.03 0.20 12.73
C THR A 200 -6.09 -0.18 11.58
N ALA A 201 -6.48 0.10 10.35
CA ALA A 201 -5.75 -0.34 9.16
C ALA A 201 -5.26 0.84 8.31
N VAL A 202 -4.04 0.72 7.81
CA VAL A 202 -3.42 1.72 6.95
C VAL A 202 -2.77 1.06 5.73
N THR A 203 -2.78 1.78 4.61
CA THR A 203 -2.01 1.45 3.41
C THR A 203 -0.77 2.33 3.37
N VAL A 204 0.37 1.76 2.99
CA VAL A 204 1.58 2.51 2.67
C VAL A 204 1.97 2.28 1.21
N GLU A 205 2.22 3.35 0.50
CA GLU A 205 2.89 3.35 -0.80
C GLU A 205 4.40 3.50 -0.53
N LEU A 206 5.14 2.40 -0.66
CA LEU A 206 6.58 2.34 -0.33
C LEU A 206 7.44 3.17 -1.28
N GLY A 207 6.96 3.43 -2.48
CA GLY A 207 7.64 4.12 -3.56
C GLY A 207 7.35 3.49 -4.91
N THR A 208 8.18 3.75 -5.92
CA THR A 208 8.01 3.23 -7.29
C THR A 208 8.11 1.71 -7.32
N MET A 209 7.27 1.06 -8.12
CA MET A 209 7.32 -0.39 -8.37
C MET A 209 8.73 -0.86 -8.72
N GLY A 210 9.08 -2.03 -8.22
CA GLY A 210 10.34 -2.69 -8.46
C GLY A 210 11.00 -3.15 -7.18
N LEU A 211 12.19 -3.72 -7.33
CA LEU A 211 13.03 -4.13 -6.22
C LEU A 211 13.92 -2.94 -5.82
N ASP A 212 13.70 -2.40 -4.64
CA ASP A 212 14.48 -1.30 -4.07
C ASP A 212 14.75 -1.57 -2.59
N TYR A 213 16.01 -1.73 -2.25
CA TYR A 213 16.42 -2.04 -0.87
C TYR A 213 16.06 -0.94 0.15
N LYS A 214 15.99 0.32 -0.28
CA LYS A 214 15.55 1.42 0.61
C LYS A 214 14.08 1.27 0.97
N GLN A 215 13.24 0.91 0.01
CA GLN A 215 11.82 0.64 0.22
C GLN A 215 11.62 -0.60 1.11
N ILE A 216 12.40 -1.66 0.88
CA ILE A 216 12.36 -2.88 1.70
C ILE A 216 12.75 -2.53 3.15
N TYR A 217 13.88 -1.85 3.34
CA TYR A 217 14.32 -1.42 4.67
C TYR A 217 13.25 -0.56 5.36
N TYR A 218 12.71 0.43 4.66
CA TYR A 218 11.65 1.30 5.19
C TYR A 218 10.41 0.49 5.61
N GLY A 219 9.93 -0.42 4.75
CA GLY A 219 8.78 -1.28 5.06
C GLY A 219 9.01 -2.17 6.28
N VAL A 220 10.22 -2.74 6.43
CA VAL A 220 10.59 -3.50 7.63
C VAL A 220 10.59 -2.61 8.87
N GLN A 221 11.12 -1.38 8.80
CA GLN A 221 11.08 -0.44 9.93
C GLN A 221 9.64 -0.10 10.34
N LEU A 222 8.71 0.07 9.39
CA LEU A 222 7.30 0.26 9.70
C LEU A 222 6.72 -0.93 10.47
N ILE A 223 7.02 -2.18 10.05
CA ILE A 223 6.57 -3.38 10.76
C ILE A 223 7.14 -3.42 12.19
N LEU A 224 8.43 -3.17 12.35
CA LEU A 224 9.07 -3.17 13.69
C LEU A 224 8.46 -2.12 14.62
N LYS A 225 8.19 -0.92 14.12
CA LYS A 225 7.51 0.14 14.89
C LYS A 225 6.06 -0.24 15.21
N LEU A 226 5.36 -0.91 14.28
CA LEU A 226 4.00 -1.42 14.51
C LEU A 226 3.99 -2.47 15.65
N LEU A 227 4.97 -3.38 15.67
CA LEU A 227 5.12 -4.33 16.78
C LEU A 227 5.38 -3.62 18.12
N ASN A 228 6.21 -2.58 18.12
CA ASN A 228 6.49 -1.76 19.30
C ASN A 228 5.23 -1.00 19.78
N TYR A 229 4.46 -0.43 18.87
CA TYR A 229 3.20 0.24 19.19
C TYR A 229 2.18 -0.74 19.77
N ASN A 230 2.14 -1.97 19.26
CA ASN A 230 1.31 -3.04 19.82
C ASN A 230 1.72 -3.43 21.26
N LEU A 231 2.97 -3.18 21.65
CA LEU A 231 3.47 -3.32 23.02
C LEU A 231 3.12 -2.13 23.92
N GLY A 232 2.42 -1.13 23.42
CA GLY A 232 2.03 0.07 24.17
C GLY A 232 3.10 1.15 24.23
N LYS A 233 4.09 1.14 23.30
CA LYS A 233 5.03 2.26 23.18
C LYS A 233 4.30 3.49 22.65
N GLU A 234 4.44 4.60 23.34
CA GLU A 234 3.85 5.87 22.93
C GLU A 234 4.45 6.36 21.61
N PRO A 235 3.60 6.88 20.71
CA PRO A 235 4.05 7.51 19.47
C PRO A 235 4.87 8.77 19.73
N GLU A 236 5.87 9.02 18.88
CA GLU A 236 6.57 10.29 18.84
C GLU A 236 5.64 11.44 18.39
N GLU A 237 6.09 12.69 18.59
CA GLU A 237 5.41 13.86 18.03
C GLU A 237 5.36 13.77 16.49
N PHE A 238 4.20 14.07 15.90
CA PHE A 238 4.05 14.08 14.46
C PHE A 238 4.73 15.31 13.83
N ARG A 239 5.65 15.07 12.92
CA ARG A 239 6.42 16.08 12.16
C ARG A 239 6.27 15.91 10.66
N GLY A 240 5.32 15.08 10.25
CA GLY A 240 5.02 14.82 8.85
C GLY A 240 4.22 15.92 8.17
N SER A 241 3.64 15.59 7.05
CA SER A 241 2.87 16.56 6.24
C SER A 241 1.56 15.94 5.75
N PHE A 242 0.51 16.77 5.72
CA PHE A 242 -0.76 16.42 5.11
C PHE A 242 -0.85 17.02 3.70
N PHE A 243 -1.37 16.20 2.79
CA PHE A 243 -1.59 16.55 1.40
C PHE A 243 -3.05 16.27 1.01
N PRO A 244 -4.01 17.11 1.44
CA PRO A 244 -5.41 16.95 1.08
C PRO A 244 -5.61 17.06 -0.43
N LYS A 245 -6.55 16.25 -0.95
CA LYS A 245 -6.91 16.26 -2.36
C LYS A 245 -7.72 17.50 -2.69
N ARG A 246 -7.25 18.29 -3.66
CA ARG A 246 -8.05 19.36 -4.27
C ARG A 246 -9.03 18.76 -5.28
N GLY A 247 -8.56 17.94 -6.18
CA GLY A 247 -9.43 17.26 -7.13
C GLY A 247 -8.70 16.49 -8.24
N PRO A 248 -9.45 15.74 -9.05
CA PRO A 248 -8.92 15.06 -10.22
C PRO A 248 -8.65 16.08 -11.34
N VAL A 249 -7.55 15.88 -12.08
CA VAL A 249 -7.22 16.64 -13.28
C VAL A 249 -7.26 15.69 -14.47
N PHE A 250 -8.07 16.07 -15.46
CA PHE A 250 -8.26 15.31 -16.69
C PHE A 250 -7.32 15.78 -17.79
N PRO A 251 -6.99 14.92 -18.77
CA PRO A 251 -6.17 15.31 -19.90
C PRO A 251 -6.85 16.40 -20.72
N PRO A 252 -6.11 17.37 -21.30
CA PRO A 252 -6.66 18.47 -22.10
C PRO A 252 -7.11 18.03 -23.49
N GLY A 253 -6.83 16.80 -23.89
CA GLY A 253 -7.17 16.24 -25.19
C GLY A 253 -6.52 14.88 -25.41
N PRO A 254 -6.68 14.31 -26.62
CA PRO A 254 -6.09 13.02 -26.95
C PRO A 254 -4.55 13.07 -26.89
N ASP A 255 -3.96 11.92 -26.70
CA ASP A 255 -2.51 11.74 -26.64
C ASP A 255 -1.78 12.64 -25.63
N ALA A 256 -2.46 12.97 -24.52
CA ALA A 256 -1.89 13.77 -23.47
C ALA A 256 -0.84 12.97 -22.66
N TRP A 257 0.35 13.57 -22.52
CA TRP A 257 1.48 13.01 -21.76
C TRP A 257 2.03 14.03 -20.79
N LEU A 258 2.28 13.59 -19.56
CA LEU A 258 3.07 14.36 -18.60
C LEU A 258 4.56 14.24 -18.91
N ARG A 259 5.35 15.25 -18.53
CA ARG A 259 6.82 15.20 -18.63
C ARG A 259 7.39 14.01 -17.87
N SER A 260 8.54 13.50 -18.33
CA SER A 260 9.21 12.33 -17.78
C SER A 260 9.79 12.53 -16.36
N ASP A 261 9.99 13.77 -15.93
CA ASP A 261 10.52 14.15 -14.61
C ASP A 261 9.43 14.28 -13.54
N LEU A 262 8.14 14.19 -13.90
CA LEU A 262 7.03 14.27 -12.96
C LEU A 262 6.72 12.92 -12.32
N GLY A 263 6.29 12.97 -11.07
CA GLY A 263 5.91 11.80 -10.28
C GLY A 263 5.00 12.18 -9.12
N ASN A 264 4.75 11.25 -8.20
CA ASN A 264 4.05 11.57 -6.97
C ASN A 264 4.84 12.60 -6.16
N PHE A 265 4.16 13.60 -5.64
CA PHE A 265 4.68 14.77 -4.91
C PHE A 265 5.57 15.70 -5.74
N SER A 266 5.60 15.59 -7.07
CA SER A 266 6.16 16.67 -7.89
C SER A 266 5.32 17.92 -7.70
N GLU A 267 5.97 19.02 -7.31
CA GLU A 267 5.37 20.34 -7.25
C GLU A 267 5.24 20.91 -8.65
N ILE A 268 4.09 21.48 -8.98
CA ILE A 268 3.84 22.21 -10.22
C ILE A 268 3.33 23.61 -9.90
N LYS A 269 3.65 24.57 -10.77
CA LYS A 269 3.19 25.95 -10.64
C LYS A 269 2.20 26.30 -11.74
N LYS A 270 1.19 27.07 -11.41
CA LYS A 270 0.25 27.61 -12.42
C LYS A 270 1.01 28.27 -13.57
N GLY A 271 0.68 27.88 -14.80
CA GLY A 271 1.36 28.36 -16.00
C GLY A 271 2.65 27.60 -16.36
N GLU A 272 3.05 26.62 -15.58
CA GLU A 272 4.19 25.74 -15.91
C GLU A 272 3.80 24.73 -17.00
N VAL A 273 4.71 24.44 -17.94
CA VAL A 273 4.53 23.36 -18.92
C VAL A 273 4.74 22.03 -18.21
N ILE A 274 3.66 21.27 -18.04
CA ILE A 274 3.69 19.96 -17.37
C ILE A 274 3.67 18.78 -18.34
N GLY A 275 3.45 19.05 -19.63
CA GLY A 275 3.36 18.00 -20.63
C GLY A 275 3.01 18.54 -22.01
N ASP A 276 2.53 17.65 -22.85
CA ASP A 276 2.03 17.95 -24.19
C ASP A 276 0.85 17.05 -24.57
N TYR A 277 0.09 17.43 -25.60
CA TYR A 277 -1.04 16.69 -26.14
C TYR A 277 -1.27 17.04 -27.60
N ASP A 278 -2.11 16.28 -28.31
CA ASP A 278 -2.60 16.57 -29.68
C ASP A 278 -1.48 17.04 -30.62
N GLY A 279 -0.48 16.18 -30.83
CA GLY A 279 0.63 16.44 -31.75
C GLY A 279 1.69 17.42 -31.25
N GLY A 280 1.77 17.67 -29.95
CA GLY A 280 2.85 18.46 -29.33
C GLY A 280 2.42 19.84 -28.82
N LYS A 281 1.12 20.11 -28.72
CA LYS A 281 0.60 21.29 -28.03
C LYS A 281 1.03 21.27 -26.57
N LYS A 282 1.56 22.39 -26.05
CA LYS A 282 2.01 22.50 -24.66
C LYS A 282 0.83 22.40 -23.69
N TRP A 283 0.94 21.52 -22.72
CA TRP A 283 0.01 21.42 -21.62
C TRP A 283 0.51 22.23 -20.42
N MET A 284 -0.23 23.29 -20.10
CA MET A 284 0.08 24.20 -19.00
C MET A 284 -0.72 23.82 -17.76
N ALA A 285 -0.06 23.78 -16.58
CA ALA A 285 -0.76 23.62 -15.31
C ALA A 285 -1.74 24.77 -15.08
N GLN A 286 -3.00 24.46 -14.83
CA GLN A 286 -4.04 25.46 -14.57
C GLN A 286 -3.96 26.02 -13.13
N GLU A 287 -3.39 25.23 -12.22
CA GLU A 287 -3.24 25.55 -10.80
C GLU A 287 -1.88 25.09 -10.30
N SER A 288 -1.42 25.67 -9.19
CA SER A 288 -0.24 25.20 -8.46
C SER A 288 -0.63 24.11 -7.46
N GLY A 289 0.28 23.20 -7.14
CA GLY A 289 0.07 22.13 -6.14
C GLY A 289 1.03 20.97 -6.35
N PHE A 290 0.69 19.82 -5.76
CA PHE A 290 1.47 18.60 -5.87
C PHE A 290 0.68 17.51 -6.61
N LEU A 291 1.38 16.67 -7.36
CA LEU A 291 0.75 15.56 -8.07
C LEU A 291 0.63 14.32 -7.18
N ALA A 292 -0.48 13.61 -7.29
CA ALA A 292 -0.59 12.24 -6.79
C ALA A 292 -1.15 11.31 -7.86
N PHE A 293 -0.64 10.09 -7.87
CA PHE A 293 -1.04 9.02 -8.79
C PHE A 293 -1.06 9.47 -10.26
N PRO A 294 0.01 10.15 -10.74
CA PRO A 294 0.05 10.56 -12.13
C PRO A 294 0.05 9.35 -13.05
N LYS A 295 -0.61 9.49 -14.20
CA LYS A 295 -0.67 8.50 -15.28
C LYS A 295 0.00 9.08 -16.52
N ALA A 296 0.22 8.25 -17.55
CA ALA A 296 0.72 8.70 -18.84
C ALA A 296 1.96 9.62 -18.76
N ILE A 297 2.95 9.22 -17.95
CA ILE A 297 4.25 9.90 -17.90
C ILE A 297 5.07 9.44 -19.10
N ARG A 298 5.65 10.40 -19.85
CA ARG A 298 6.47 10.13 -21.03
C ARG A 298 7.69 9.25 -20.66
N GLY A 299 7.93 8.23 -21.46
CA GLY A 299 9.03 7.27 -21.26
C GLY A 299 8.69 6.09 -20.33
N LEU A 300 7.54 6.09 -19.67
CA LEU A 300 7.05 4.91 -18.95
C LEU A 300 6.19 4.05 -19.89
N LYS A 301 6.33 2.70 -19.78
CA LYS A 301 5.49 1.74 -20.52
C LYS A 301 4.04 1.81 -20.00
N ARG A 302 3.27 2.81 -20.43
CA ARG A 302 1.88 2.91 -20.04
C ARG A 302 0.96 3.34 -21.14
N THR A 303 -0.26 2.82 -21.03
CA THR A 303 -1.40 3.20 -21.85
C THR A 303 -1.63 4.71 -21.82
N GLN A 304 -1.94 5.27 -22.97
CA GLN A 304 -2.47 6.61 -23.11
C GLN A 304 -3.54 6.91 -22.07
N ALA A 305 -3.55 8.13 -21.54
CA ALA A 305 -4.64 8.57 -20.69
C ALA A 305 -5.93 8.56 -21.50
N ASN A 306 -6.92 7.82 -21.03
CA ASN A 306 -8.27 7.93 -21.55
C ASN A 306 -8.80 9.33 -21.18
N GLU A 307 -9.40 10.05 -22.12
CA GLU A 307 -9.95 11.39 -21.89
C GLU A 307 -10.98 11.45 -20.74
N ASN A 308 -11.62 10.33 -20.46
CA ASN A 308 -12.61 10.19 -19.39
C ASN A 308 -12.00 9.77 -18.03
N GLU A 309 -10.67 9.64 -17.94
CA GLU A 309 -9.98 9.27 -16.70
C GLU A 309 -9.07 10.40 -16.22
N PRO A 310 -9.02 10.67 -14.90
CA PRO A 310 -8.08 11.65 -14.39
C PRO A 310 -6.64 11.19 -14.64
N ILE A 311 -5.81 12.11 -15.11
CA ILE A 311 -4.40 11.84 -15.38
C ILE A 311 -3.54 12.01 -14.13
N TYR A 312 -3.97 12.84 -13.20
CA TYR A 312 -3.43 12.92 -11.84
C TYR A 312 -4.46 13.49 -10.87
N ILE A 313 -4.17 13.39 -9.58
CA ILE A 313 -4.90 14.09 -8.52
C ILE A 313 -4.04 15.28 -8.10
N LEU A 314 -4.62 16.48 -8.08
CA LEU A 314 -3.97 17.66 -7.54
C LEU A 314 -4.14 17.67 -6.02
N LEU A 315 -3.02 17.90 -5.32
CA LEU A 315 -2.96 17.99 -3.86
C LEU A 315 -2.57 19.40 -3.44
N ASP A 316 -3.04 19.81 -2.28
CA ASP A 316 -2.49 20.90 -1.50
C ASP A 316 -1.50 20.36 -0.47
N ARG A 317 -0.64 21.22 0.08
CA ARG A 317 0.07 20.96 1.32
C ARG A 317 -0.58 21.79 2.42
N ASP A 318 -1.10 21.12 3.45
CA ASP A 318 -1.81 21.79 4.54
C ASP A 318 -1.05 21.57 5.87
N PRO A 319 -0.25 22.53 6.32
CA PRO A 319 0.48 22.43 7.57
C PRO A 319 -0.43 22.49 8.81
N ASP A 320 -1.63 23.02 8.68
CA ASP A 320 -2.60 23.19 9.77
C ASP A 320 -3.76 22.18 9.72
N TYR A 321 -3.61 21.13 8.93
CA TYR A 321 -4.67 20.14 8.67
C TYR A 321 -5.33 19.58 9.93
N LEU A 322 -4.54 19.29 10.97
CA LEU A 322 -5.06 18.77 12.24
C LEU A 322 -5.80 19.83 13.03
N LYS A 323 -5.27 21.07 13.08
CA LYS A 323 -5.90 22.19 13.81
C LYS A 323 -7.29 22.55 13.30
N ASN A 324 -7.53 22.33 12.00
CA ASN A 324 -8.81 22.62 11.34
C ASN A 324 -9.86 21.51 11.56
N ARG A 325 -9.57 20.46 12.36
CA ARG A 325 -10.43 19.30 12.60
C ARG A 325 -10.71 19.02 14.07
N GLU A 326 -10.14 19.82 14.97
CA GLU A 326 -10.54 19.91 16.35
C GLU A 326 -11.77 20.83 16.48
#